data_393c5f5d6c5c0d025a5c8069f18f1689
#
_entry.id   393c5f5d6c5c0d025a5c8069f18f1689
#
_cell.length_a   1.000
_cell.length_b   1.000
_cell.length_c   1.000
_cell.angle_alpha   90.00
_cell.angle_beta   90.00
_cell.angle_gamma   90.00
#
_symmetry.space_group_name_H-M   'P 1'
#
loop_
_entity.id
_entity.type
_entity.pdbx_description
1 polymer ?
#
loop_
_entity_poly.entity_id
_entity_poly.type
_entity_poly.pdbx_seq_one_letter_code
_entity_poly.pdbx_strand_id
1 'polypeptide(L)'
;MAELTYRDAVIRGIAQEMSRDPDVVFLGEDVAKAGGVFKATVGLYEQFGPLRVRDTPISEQAILGAAMGAAMTGLKPIAEIMFSDFFAVCFDYIANEFPKSRYMSNGQVKCPLVVRTGNGAGSRFGAQHSQSVENWCMMIPGLKVVAPSNPRDVIGLLAASVRDPDPVIFLEHKSLYPTKGEVPDGEIVDTLGTAKVLRSGKDATICALALMVPRALEAAEKLKAEHGIDCEVVDVRSLVPLDTQTILGSVARTHRLFTVEENPRLCGWGAEIVSIVADEAFYDLDGPPVRITTPHIPLPAADILEDIVLPTPDRIAEIVRRSLQS
;
A
#
# COMPACT_ATOMS: atom_id res chain seq x y z
N MET A 1 20.55 5.43 13.70
CA MET A 1 19.18 5.68 13.18
C MET A 1 19.17 7.01 12.44
N ALA A 2 18.55 7.08 11.26
CA ALA A 2 18.42 8.30 10.47
C ALA A 2 16.93 8.69 10.35
N GLU A 3 16.64 9.97 10.34
CA GLU A 3 15.30 10.44 9.96
C GLU A 3 15.26 10.56 8.43
N LEU A 4 14.39 9.82 7.78
CA LEU A 4 14.18 9.86 6.32
C LEU A 4 12.77 10.30 5.98
N THR A 5 12.61 10.98 4.84
CA THR A 5 11.29 11.09 4.23
C THR A 5 10.86 9.75 3.66
N TYR A 6 9.56 9.55 3.51
CA TYR A 6 9.02 8.35 2.83
C TYR A 6 9.62 8.19 1.43
N ARG A 7 9.77 9.30 0.69
CA ARG A 7 10.44 9.33 -0.62
C ARG A 7 11.89 8.86 -0.57
N ASP A 8 12.68 9.37 0.38
CA ASP A 8 14.08 8.95 0.54
C ASP A 8 14.18 7.47 0.96
N ALA A 9 13.20 6.98 1.70
CA ALA A 9 13.10 5.57 2.05
C ALA A 9 12.81 4.69 0.82
N VAL A 10 12.00 5.15 -0.14
CA VAL A 10 11.81 4.46 -1.43
C VAL A 10 13.13 4.34 -2.17
N ILE A 11 13.86 5.46 -2.33
CA ILE A 11 15.20 5.47 -2.98
C ILE A 11 16.14 4.50 -2.27
N ARG A 12 16.20 4.58 -0.94
CA ARG A 12 17.07 3.69 -0.13
C ARG A 12 16.69 2.22 -0.28
N GLY A 13 15.40 1.89 -0.28
CA GLY A 13 14.92 0.52 -0.44
C GLY A 13 15.28 -0.08 -1.80
N ILE A 14 15.11 0.68 -2.88
CA ILE A 14 15.53 0.28 -4.23
C ILE A 14 17.05 0.11 -4.28
N ALA A 15 17.82 1.08 -3.78
CA ALA A 15 19.27 1.04 -3.76
C ALA A 15 19.81 -0.14 -2.93
N GLN A 16 19.17 -0.48 -1.80
CA GLN A 16 19.50 -1.64 -0.99
C GLN A 16 19.44 -2.94 -1.81
N GLU A 17 18.33 -3.18 -2.50
CA GLU A 17 18.15 -4.41 -3.27
C GLU A 17 19.00 -4.44 -4.55
N MET A 18 19.15 -3.33 -5.25
CA MET A 18 20.05 -3.23 -6.41
C MET A 18 21.52 -3.40 -6.03
N SER A 19 21.94 -2.95 -4.86
CA SER A 19 23.33 -3.15 -4.37
C SER A 19 23.59 -4.60 -3.96
N ARG A 20 22.58 -5.26 -3.39
CA ARG A 20 22.64 -6.65 -2.94
C ARG A 20 22.69 -7.65 -4.10
N ASP A 21 21.92 -7.38 -5.15
CA ASP A 21 21.65 -8.34 -6.22
C ASP A 21 21.81 -7.67 -7.61
N PRO A 22 22.81 -8.13 -8.43
CA PRO A 22 23.04 -7.57 -9.76
C PRO A 22 21.88 -7.81 -10.75
N ASP A 23 21.01 -8.78 -10.49
CA ASP A 23 19.87 -9.10 -11.35
C ASP A 23 18.65 -8.19 -11.11
N VAL A 24 18.68 -7.37 -10.04
CA VAL A 24 17.65 -6.35 -9.81
C VAL A 24 17.84 -5.19 -10.77
N VAL A 25 16.84 -4.90 -11.59
CA VAL A 25 16.80 -3.80 -12.56
C VAL A 25 15.59 -2.91 -12.33
N PHE A 26 15.69 -1.63 -12.66
CA PHE A 26 14.62 -0.67 -12.50
C PHE A 26 14.24 -0.05 -13.85
N LEU A 27 12.94 0.01 -14.17
CA LEU A 27 12.45 0.58 -15.42
C LEU A 27 11.12 1.31 -15.23
N GLY A 28 10.90 2.34 -16.00
CA GLY A 28 9.69 3.16 -15.99
C GLY A 28 9.87 4.48 -16.74
N GLU A 29 8.85 5.32 -16.69
CA GLU A 29 8.89 6.64 -17.36
C GLU A 29 9.66 7.65 -16.51
N ASP A 30 10.63 8.36 -17.13
CA ASP A 30 11.44 9.42 -16.50
C ASP A 30 12.17 8.99 -15.21
N VAL A 31 12.36 7.70 -14.98
CA VAL A 31 12.93 7.16 -13.74
C VAL A 31 14.45 7.27 -13.64
N ALA A 32 15.14 7.46 -14.78
CA ALA A 32 16.60 7.58 -14.84
C ALA A 32 17.06 8.99 -14.45
N LYS A 33 17.57 9.77 -15.41
CA LYS A 33 18.17 11.09 -15.14
C LYS A 33 17.19 12.09 -14.53
N ALA A 34 15.92 12.01 -14.86
CA ALA A 34 14.89 12.89 -14.31
C ALA A 34 14.57 12.58 -12.82
N GLY A 35 14.87 11.37 -12.34
CA GLY A 35 14.65 10.94 -10.97
C GLY A 35 13.20 10.69 -10.63
N GLY A 36 12.37 10.37 -11.64
CA GLY A 36 10.93 10.15 -11.51
C GLY A 36 10.13 11.44 -11.33
N VAL A 37 8.82 11.37 -11.62
CA VAL A 37 7.89 12.50 -11.47
C VAL A 37 7.81 12.97 -10.00
N PHE A 38 7.82 12.04 -9.07
CA PHE A 38 7.79 12.33 -7.64
C PHE A 38 9.17 12.44 -6.99
N LYS A 39 10.25 12.39 -7.79
CA LYS A 39 11.64 12.40 -7.32
C LYS A 39 11.99 11.24 -6.38
N ALA A 40 11.32 10.12 -6.54
CA ALA A 40 11.48 8.92 -5.74
C ALA A 40 12.53 7.93 -6.30
N THR A 41 13.31 8.35 -7.32
CA THR A 41 14.38 7.57 -7.94
C THR A 41 15.66 8.38 -8.17
N VAL A 42 15.75 9.57 -7.59
CA VAL A 42 16.93 10.46 -7.70
C VAL A 42 18.19 9.74 -7.22
N GLY A 43 19.27 9.82 -8.01
CA GLY A 43 20.58 9.22 -7.70
C GLY A 43 20.73 7.74 -8.09
N LEU A 44 19.63 7.02 -8.37
CA LEU A 44 19.73 5.61 -8.77
C LEU A 44 20.42 5.41 -10.11
N TYR A 45 20.17 6.30 -11.09
CA TYR A 45 20.79 6.23 -12.40
C TYR A 45 22.30 6.46 -12.33
N GLU A 46 22.74 7.42 -11.53
CA GLU A 46 24.16 7.73 -11.31
C GLU A 46 24.88 6.58 -10.60
N GLN A 47 24.21 5.92 -9.67
CA GLN A 47 24.77 4.84 -8.88
C GLN A 47 24.85 3.51 -9.65
N PHE A 48 23.83 3.16 -10.42
CA PHE A 48 23.69 1.82 -11.03
C PHE A 48 23.84 1.81 -12.56
N GLY A 49 23.80 2.97 -13.19
CA GLY A 49 24.03 3.14 -14.63
C GLY A 49 22.87 2.72 -15.54
N PRO A 50 23.03 2.97 -16.85
CA PRO A 50 21.95 2.86 -17.84
C PRO A 50 21.51 1.42 -18.13
N LEU A 51 22.30 0.43 -17.78
CA LEU A 51 21.91 -0.98 -17.98
C LEU A 51 20.94 -1.46 -16.91
N ARG A 52 20.95 -0.83 -15.75
CA ARG A 52 20.15 -1.25 -14.60
C ARG A 52 19.02 -0.28 -14.23
N VAL A 53 19.13 1.00 -14.62
CA VAL A 53 18.06 2.00 -14.45
C VAL A 53 17.72 2.56 -15.83
N ARG A 54 16.50 2.31 -16.30
CA ARG A 54 16.11 2.55 -17.70
C ARG A 54 14.84 3.38 -17.79
N ASP A 55 14.93 4.49 -18.53
CA ASP A 55 13.75 5.20 -19.00
C ASP A 55 13.05 4.39 -20.10
N THR A 56 11.74 4.46 -20.12
CA THR A 56 10.88 3.86 -21.14
C THR A 56 10.06 4.95 -21.84
N PRO A 57 9.56 4.71 -23.07
CA PRO A 57 8.46 5.49 -23.61
C PRO A 57 7.20 5.38 -22.75
N ILE A 58 6.27 6.33 -22.90
CA ILE A 58 4.93 6.27 -22.30
C ILE A 58 4.15 5.13 -22.95
N SER A 59 4.19 3.97 -22.32
CA SER A 59 3.49 2.75 -22.75
C SER A 59 3.45 1.74 -21.61
N GLU A 60 2.54 1.88 -20.70
CA GLU A 60 2.44 1.08 -19.49
C GLU A 60 2.32 -0.42 -19.77
N GLN A 61 1.59 -0.76 -20.84
CA GLN A 61 1.47 -2.14 -21.29
C GLN A 61 2.83 -2.72 -21.72
N ALA A 62 3.62 -1.96 -22.48
CA ALA A 62 4.94 -2.39 -22.90
C ALA A 62 5.95 -2.43 -21.73
N ILE A 63 5.83 -1.52 -20.77
CA ILE A 63 6.64 -1.52 -19.54
C ILE A 63 6.44 -2.83 -18.80
N LEU A 64 5.19 -3.21 -18.52
CA LEU A 64 4.89 -4.45 -17.80
C LEU A 64 5.23 -5.69 -18.61
N GLY A 65 5.02 -5.68 -19.94
CA GLY A 65 5.43 -6.78 -20.82
C GLY A 65 6.94 -7.01 -20.82
N ALA A 66 7.72 -5.92 -20.91
CA ALA A 66 9.19 -5.98 -20.84
C ALA A 66 9.67 -6.48 -19.46
N ALA A 67 9.06 -5.98 -18.38
CA ALA A 67 9.37 -6.41 -17.03
C ALA A 67 9.04 -7.90 -16.82
N MET A 68 7.88 -8.37 -17.28
CA MET A 68 7.52 -9.79 -17.24
C MET A 68 8.54 -10.67 -17.97
N GLY A 69 8.89 -10.31 -19.22
CA GLY A 69 9.88 -11.04 -19.99
C GLY A 69 11.25 -11.08 -19.31
N ALA A 70 11.68 -9.97 -18.72
CA ALA A 70 12.90 -9.86 -17.95
C ALA A 70 12.86 -10.77 -16.71
N ALA A 71 11.75 -10.78 -15.97
CA ALA A 71 11.57 -11.65 -14.80
C ALA A 71 11.61 -13.15 -15.18
N MET A 72 10.96 -13.53 -16.27
CA MET A 72 10.92 -14.92 -16.76
C MET A 72 12.29 -15.41 -17.26
N THR A 73 13.21 -14.49 -17.59
CA THR A 73 14.56 -14.79 -18.08
C THR A 73 15.65 -14.65 -17.02
N GLY A 74 15.27 -14.45 -15.76
CA GLY A 74 16.18 -14.50 -14.60
C GLY A 74 16.52 -13.18 -13.96
N LEU A 75 16.04 -12.04 -14.49
CA LEU A 75 16.16 -10.74 -13.82
C LEU A 75 15.08 -10.58 -12.72
N LYS A 76 15.24 -9.56 -11.90
CA LYS A 76 14.28 -9.13 -10.86
C LYS A 76 13.90 -7.67 -11.10
N PRO A 77 12.97 -7.41 -12.01
CA PRO A 77 12.60 -6.06 -12.35
C PRO A 77 11.73 -5.42 -11.26
N ILE A 78 12.03 -4.15 -10.99
CA ILE A 78 11.12 -3.20 -10.35
C ILE A 78 10.61 -2.32 -11.49
N ALA A 79 9.32 -2.43 -11.84
CA ALA A 79 8.68 -1.65 -12.88
C ALA A 79 7.83 -0.54 -12.24
N GLU A 80 8.08 0.71 -12.64
CA GLU A 80 7.25 1.83 -12.21
C GLU A 80 6.13 2.09 -13.22
N ILE A 81 4.89 2.08 -12.72
CA ILE A 81 3.75 2.71 -13.38
C ILE A 81 3.46 4.00 -12.60
N MET A 82 3.55 5.14 -13.26
CA MET A 82 3.61 6.45 -12.62
C MET A 82 2.45 6.75 -11.68
N PHE A 83 1.23 6.41 -12.08
CA PHE A 83 0.00 6.49 -11.29
C PHE A 83 -0.73 5.16 -11.34
N SER A 84 -1.27 4.72 -10.21
CA SER A 84 -2.06 3.50 -10.12
C SER A 84 -3.34 3.54 -10.99
N ASP A 85 -3.84 4.72 -11.28
CA ASP A 85 -4.94 4.97 -12.23
C ASP A 85 -4.64 4.37 -13.61
N PHE A 86 -3.37 4.36 -14.03
CA PHE A 86 -2.91 3.84 -15.33
C PHE A 86 -2.81 2.31 -15.36
N PHE A 87 -3.06 1.63 -14.25
CA PHE A 87 -3.27 0.18 -14.29
C PHE A 87 -4.37 -0.22 -15.27
N ALA A 88 -5.36 0.65 -15.48
CA ALA A 88 -6.42 0.42 -16.47
C ALA A 88 -5.88 0.20 -17.89
N VAL A 89 -4.74 0.84 -18.27
CA VAL A 89 -4.10 0.70 -19.59
C VAL A 89 -3.36 -0.63 -19.74
N CYS A 90 -2.82 -1.17 -18.65
CA CYS A 90 -1.98 -2.37 -18.62
C CYS A 90 -2.58 -3.52 -17.78
N PHE A 91 -3.89 -3.47 -17.54
CA PHE A 91 -4.56 -4.38 -16.60
C PHE A 91 -4.51 -5.85 -17.03
N ASP A 92 -4.37 -6.13 -18.32
CA ASP A 92 -4.20 -7.51 -18.82
C ASP A 92 -2.94 -8.16 -18.23
N TYR A 93 -1.80 -7.45 -18.20
CA TYR A 93 -0.60 -7.96 -17.55
C TYR A 93 -0.79 -8.18 -16.05
N ILE A 94 -1.50 -7.27 -15.39
CA ILE A 94 -1.76 -7.35 -13.94
C ILE A 94 -2.74 -8.48 -13.61
N ALA A 95 -3.76 -8.68 -14.43
CA ALA A 95 -4.83 -9.65 -14.14
C ALA A 95 -4.59 -11.04 -14.73
N ASN A 96 -4.07 -11.14 -15.96
CA ASN A 96 -4.03 -12.38 -16.72
C ASN A 96 -2.63 -12.94 -16.91
N GLU A 97 -1.63 -12.09 -17.14
CA GLU A 97 -0.33 -12.56 -17.60
C GLU A 97 0.58 -12.98 -16.43
N PHE A 98 1.22 -12.05 -15.72
CA PHE A 98 2.22 -12.42 -14.74
C PHE A 98 1.68 -13.13 -13.48
N PRO A 99 0.47 -12.87 -12.95
CA PRO A 99 -0.02 -13.61 -11.78
C PRO A 99 -0.39 -15.06 -12.07
N LYS A 100 -0.65 -15.41 -13.34
CA LYS A 100 -1.02 -16.76 -13.76
C LYS A 100 0.17 -17.57 -14.26
N SER A 101 1.31 -16.95 -14.56
CA SER A 101 2.47 -17.58 -15.18
C SER A 101 2.94 -18.83 -14.45
N ARG A 102 3.06 -18.76 -13.11
CA ARG A 102 3.46 -19.93 -12.30
C ARG A 102 2.44 -21.05 -12.38
N TYR A 103 1.15 -20.75 -12.26
CA TYR A 103 0.09 -21.75 -12.30
C TYR A 103 0.02 -22.41 -13.68
N MET A 104 -0.01 -21.62 -14.76
CA MET A 104 -0.13 -22.14 -16.14
C MET A 104 1.09 -22.94 -16.59
N SER A 105 2.27 -22.64 -16.04
CA SER A 105 3.50 -23.39 -16.33
C SER A 105 3.74 -24.59 -15.39
N ASN A 106 2.76 -24.98 -14.58
CA ASN A 106 2.93 -26.03 -13.57
C ASN A 106 4.13 -25.78 -12.63
N GLY A 107 4.30 -24.53 -12.19
CA GLY A 107 5.37 -24.11 -11.26
C GLY A 107 6.75 -23.90 -11.89
N GLN A 108 6.92 -24.13 -13.19
CA GLN A 108 8.21 -24.02 -13.87
C GLN A 108 8.66 -22.58 -14.05
N VAL A 109 7.74 -21.66 -14.33
CA VAL A 109 8.01 -20.25 -14.54
C VAL A 109 7.79 -19.48 -13.23
N LYS A 110 8.81 -18.77 -12.78
CA LYS A 110 8.72 -17.76 -11.73
C LYS A 110 8.62 -16.38 -12.36
N CYS A 111 7.95 -15.46 -11.70
CA CYS A 111 7.84 -14.08 -12.15
C CYS A 111 8.15 -13.11 -10.99
N PRO A 112 9.43 -13.03 -10.55
CA PRO A 112 9.85 -12.13 -9.47
C PRO A 112 9.85 -10.68 -9.95
N LEU A 113 8.68 -10.07 -10.00
CA LEU A 113 8.40 -8.74 -10.52
C LEU A 113 7.74 -7.88 -9.44
N VAL A 114 8.29 -6.70 -9.19
CA VAL A 114 7.62 -5.67 -8.39
C VAL A 114 7.08 -4.59 -9.31
N VAL A 115 5.78 -4.37 -9.26
CA VAL A 115 5.15 -3.20 -9.90
C VAL A 115 4.92 -2.16 -8.81
N ARG A 116 5.72 -1.09 -8.81
CA ARG A 116 5.53 0.04 -7.91
C ARG A 116 4.75 1.16 -8.58
N THR A 117 3.93 1.88 -7.82
CA THR A 117 3.10 2.96 -8.36
C THR A 117 2.70 3.97 -7.31
N GLY A 118 2.51 5.22 -7.74
CA GLY A 118 1.89 6.27 -6.94
C GLY A 118 0.38 6.08 -6.84
N ASN A 119 -0.15 5.85 -5.64
CA ASN A 119 -1.56 5.57 -5.36
C ASN A 119 -2.19 6.68 -4.51
N GLY A 120 -3.52 6.78 -4.53
CA GLY A 120 -4.29 7.58 -3.60
C GLY A 120 -4.42 9.08 -3.92
N ALA A 121 -5.18 9.75 -3.09
CA ALA A 121 -5.58 11.16 -3.20
C ALA A 121 -4.72 12.11 -2.33
N GLY A 122 -5.19 13.33 -2.12
CA GLY A 122 -4.53 14.33 -1.28
C GLY A 122 -3.48 15.19 -2.00
N SER A 123 -3.29 14.96 -3.30
CA SER A 123 -2.33 15.72 -4.12
C SER A 123 -3.02 16.60 -5.19
N ARG A 124 -4.34 16.70 -5.15
CA ARG A 124 -5.17 17.59 -6.01
C ARG A 124 -5.10 17.25 -7.50
N PHE A 125 -4.83 16.00 -7.84
CA PHE A 125 -4.69 15.56 -9.23
C PHE A 125 -6.03 15.18 -9.90
N GLY A 126 -7.15 15.24 -9.18
CA GLY A 126 -8.50 15.02 -9.72
C GLY A 126 -8.81 13.55 -10.02
N ALA A 127 -9.89 13.32 -10.76
CA ALA A 127 -10.55 12.04 -10.87
C ALA A 127 -9.72 10.90 -11.50
N GLN A 128 -8.73 11.23 -12.34
CA GLN A 128 -7.96 10.26 -13.14
C GLN A 128 -6.54 10.04 -12.62
N HIS A 129 -6.13 10.72 -11.52
CA HIS A 129 -4.78 10.63 -10.96
C HIS A 129 -4.78 10.57 -9.42
N SER A 130 -5.93 10.29 -8.83
CA SER A 130 -6.12 10.29 -7.37
C SER A 130 -6.84 9.04 -6.86
N GLN A 131 -7.08 8.05 -7.70
CA GLN A 131 -7.79 6.85 -7.29
C GLN A 131 -6.97 5.99 -6.32
N SER A 132 -7.67 5.31 -5.43
CA SER A 132 -7.12 4.27 -4.55
C SER A 132 -7.60 2.93 -5.09
N VAL A 133 -6.69 2.19 -5.72
CA VAL A 133 -7.03 1.02 -6.56
C VAL A 133 -6.61 -0.32 -5.95
N GLU A 134 -6.35 -0.37 -4.67
CA GLU A 134 -5.88 -1.56 -3.94
C GLU A 134 -6.77 -2.78 -4.21
N ASN A 135 -8.09 -2.55 -4.23
CA ASN A 135 -9.10 -3.58 -4.44
C ASN A 135 -9.08 -4.17 -5.87
N TRP A 136 -8.61 -3.43 -6.88
CA TRP A 136 -8.46 -3.97 -8.24
C TRP A 136 -7.43 -5.11 -8.29
N CYS A 137 -6.38 -4.98 -7.50
CA CYS A 137 -5.29 -5.95 -7.47
C CYS A 137 -5.55 -7.07 -6.45
N MET A 138 -6.17 -6.75 -5.30
CA MET A 138 -6.38 -7.72 -4.23
C MET A 138 -7.33 -8.87 -4.65
N MET A 139 -8.24 -8.63 -5.59
CA MET A 139 -9.15 -9.66 -6.09
C MET A 139 -8.52 -10.66 -7.07
N ILE A 140 -7.24 -10.46 -7.46
CA ILE A 140 -6.59 -11.27 -8.51
C ILE A 140 -5.74 -12.38 -7.89
N PRO A 141 -6.13 -13.67 -8.04
CA PRO A 141 -5.30 -14.78 -7.56
C PRO A 141 -3.93 -14.82 -8.25
N GLY A 142 -2.88 -14.95 -7.44
CA GLY A 142 -1.49 -14.98 -7.89
C GLY A 142 -0.73 -13.67 -7.74
N LEU A 143 -1.41 -12.56 -7.38
CA LEU A 143 -0.76 -11.31 -6.97
C LEU A 143 -0.53 -11.28 -5.46
N LYS A 144 0.50 -10.53 -5.06
CA LYS A 144 0.66 -9.98 -3.71
C LYS A 144 0.47 -8.47 -3.77
N VAL A 145 -0.11 -7.88 -2.71
CA VAL A 145 -0.44 -6.45 -2.68
C VAL A 145 -0.04 -5.86 -1.35
N VAL A 146 0.83 -4.85 -1.38
CA VAL A 146 1.33 -4.16 -0.19
C VAL A 146 1.23 -2.64 -0.33
N ALA A 147 0.98 -1.95 0.78
CA ALA A 147 0.85 -0.50 0.83
C ALA A 147 1.39 0.03 2.17
N PRO A 148 2.70 0.31 2.25
CA PRO A 148 3.33 0.81 3.48
C PRO A 148 2.84 2.20 3.87
N SER A 149 2.82 2.48 5.18
CA SER A 149 2.37 3.75 5.76
C SER A 149 3.51 4.66 6.25
N ASN A 150 4.74 4.17 6.33
CA ASN A 150 5.86 4.89 6.95
C ASN A 150 7.20 4.53 6.29
N PRO A 151 8.26 5.37 6.45
CA PRO A 151 9.56 5.20 5.80
C PRO A 151 10.24 3.85 6.09
N ARG A 152 10.20 3.38 7.34
CA ARG A 152 10.85 2.11 7.71
C ARG A 152 10.20 0.93 6.98
N ASP A 153 8.88 0.91 6.93
CA ASP A 153 8.12 -0.18 6.32
C ASP A 153 8.22 -0.18 4.78
N VAL A 154 8.40 1.00 4.18
CA VAL A 154 8.73 1.11 2.74
C VAL A 154 9.96 0.26 2.42
N ILE A 155 11.07 0.45 3.14
CA ILE A 155 12.32 -0.26 2.86
C ILE A 155 12.13 -1.76 3.09
N GLY A 156 11.56 -2.14 4.22
CA GLY A 156 11.41 -3.55 4.60
C GLY A 156 10.48 -4.34 3.70
N LEU A 157 9.33 -3.76 3.35
CA LEU A 157 8.36 -4.41 2.47
C LEU A 157 8.84 -4.42 1.01
N LEU A 158 9.55 -3.37 0.55
CA LEU A 158 10.13 -3.37 -0.79
C LEU A 158 11.19 -4.46 -0.93
N ALA A 159 12.07 -4.61 0.06
CA ALA A 159 13.05 -5.68 0.09
C ALA A 159 12.38 -7.07 0.05
N ALA A 160 11.34 -7.29 0.87
CA ALA A 160 10.57 -8.53 0.85
C ALA A 160 9.91 -8.77 -0.51
N SER A 161 9.39 -7.71 -1.15
CA SER A 161 8.75 -7.79 -2.47
C SER A 161 9.73 -8.16 -3.58
N VAL A 162 10.93 -7.57 -3.60
CA VAL A 162 11.98 -7.88 -4.60
C VAL A 162 12.50 -9.32 -4.45
N ARG A 163 12.50 -9.84 -3.22
CA ARG A 163 12.96 -11.20 -2.90
C ARG A 163 11.90 -12.27 -3.10
N ASP A 164 10.65 -11.86 -3.31
CA ASP A 164 9.55 -12.81 -3.55
C ASP A 164 9.65 -13.42 -4.95
N PRO A 165 9.41 -14.72 -5.11
CA PRO A 165 9.44 -15.38 -6.42
C PRO A 165 8.19 -15.10 -7.28
N ASP A 166 7.17 -14.45 -6.73
CA ASP A 166 5.89 -14.13 -7.37
C ASP A 166 5.69 -12.63 -7.48
N PRO A 167 4.80 -12.16 -8.37
CA PRO A 167 4.61 -10.73 -8.60
C PRO A 167 3.97 -10.02 -7.42
N VAL A 168 4.51 -8.84 -7.11
CA VAL A 168 4.04 -7.97 -6.03
C VAL A 168 3.65 -6.61 -6.58
N ILE A 169 2.44 -6.15 -6.25
CA ILE A 169 2.00 -4.77 -6.46
C ILE A 169 2.37 -3.97 -5.21
N PHE A 170 3.19 -2.95 -5.38
CA PHE A 170 3.71 -2.10 -4.31
C PHE A 170 3.12 -0.69 -4.44
N LEU A 171 2.16 -0.38 -3.59
CA LEU A 171 1.38 0.86 -3.65
C LEU A 171 1.97 1.92 -2.72
N GLU A 172 2.54 2.98 -3.29
CA GLU A 172 3.08 4.11 -2.56
C GLU A 172 2.08 5.25 -2.52
N HIS A 173 1.67 5.67 -1.33
CA HIS A 173 0.71 6.76 -1.25
C HIS A 173 1.39 8.11 -1.49
N LYS A 174 0.98 8.83 -2.53
CA LYS A 174 1.59 10.09 -2.97
C LYS A 174 1.71 11.15 -1.87
N SER A 175 0.69 11.27 -1.03
CA SER A 175 0.68 12.24 0.07
C SER A 175 1.60 11.87 1.23
N LEU A 176 2.13 10.64 1.27
CA LEU A 176 3.13 10.23 2.27
C LEU A 176 4.56 10.58 1.89
N TYR A 177 4.87 10.91 0.63
CA TYR A 177 6.24 11.19 0.21
C TYR A 177 6.99 12.24 1.05
N PRO A 178 6.37 13.34 1.53
CA PRO A 178 7.06 14.30 2.39
C PRO A 178 7.09 13.91 3.88
N THR A 179 6.37 12.87 4.29
CA THR A 179 6.32 12.48 5.70
C THR A 179 7.64 11.87 6.14
N LYS A 180 8.04 12.18 7.37
CA LYS A 180 9.30 11.72 7.95
C LYS A 180 9.08 10.62 8.98
N GLY A 181 10.09 9.77 9.14
CA GLY A 181 10.11 8.74 10.17
C GLY A 181 11.52 8.24 10.45
N GLU A 182 11.68 7.65 11.61
CA GLU A 182 12.94 7.02 12.01
C GLU A 182 13.15 5.71 11.26
N VAL A 183 14.36 5.56 10.74
CA VAL A 183 14.78 4.39 9.98
C VAL A 183 16.09 3.85 10.58
N PRO A 184 16.15 2.57 10.97
CA PRO A 184 17.37 1.94 11.44
C PRO A 184 18.48 1.96 10.39
N ASP A 185 19.72 1.92 10.87
CA ASP A 185 20.88 1.70 10.00
C ASP A 185 20.94 0.23 9.54
N GLY A 186 21.67 -0.02 8.44
CA GLY A 186 21.87 -1.35 7.89
C GLY A 186 20.71 -1.83 6.98
N GLU A 187 20.71 -3.13 6.72
CA GLU A 187 19.72 -3.79 5.88
C GLU A 187 18.38 -3.93 6.63
N ILE A 188 17.27 -3.63 5.94
CA ILE A 188 15.93 -3.79 6.48
C ILE A 188 15.13 -4.70 5.56
N VAL A 189 14.59 -5.78 6.13
CA VAL A 189 13.75 -6.75 5.42
C VAL A 189 12.56 -7.08 6.30
N ASP A 190 11.36 -7.02 5.74
CA ASP A 190 10.12 -7.41 6.41
C ASP A 190 9.58 -8.74 5.87
N THR A 191 8.45 -9.16 6.40
CA THR A 191 7.67 -10.30 5.91
C THR A 191 6.37 -9.78 5.32
N LEU A 192 6.03 -10.20 4.11
CA LEU A 192 4.74 -9.93 3.50
C LEU A 192 3.63 -10.66 4.26
N GLY A 193 2.46 -10.06 4.35
CA GLY A 193 1.33 -10.66 5.07
C GLY A 193 1.40 -10.52 6.58
N THR A 194 2.13 -9.54 7.10
CA THR A 194 2.15 -9.21 8.54
C THR A 194 1.64 -7.79 8.76
N ALA A 195 0.59 -7.65 9.57
CA ALA A 195 0.09 -6.37 10.06
C ALA A 195 0.89 -5.91 11.29
N LYS A 196 0.74 -4.63 11.67
CA LYS A 196 1.35 -4.08 12.89
C LYS A 196 0.32 -3.37 13.75
N VAL A 197 0.29 -3.70 15.04
CA VAL A 197 -0.40 -2.89 16.03
C VAL A 197 0.52 -1.71 16.37
N LEU A 198 0.18 -0.52 15.85
CA LEU A 198 0.98 0.71 16.05
C LEU A 198 0.59 1.44 17.34
N ARG A 199 -0.64 1.27 17.79
CA ARG A 199 -1.17 1.78 19.05
C ARG A 199 -2.01 0.72 19.70
N SER A 200 -1.69 0.34 20.92
CA SER A 200 -2.54 -0.56 21.71
C SER A 200 -3.74 0.20 22.28
N GLY A 201 -4.87 -0.50 22.38
CA GLY A 201 -6.12 0.01 22.94
C GLY A 201 -7.04 -1.13 23.37
N LYS A 202 -8.15 -0.78 24.01
CA LYS A 202 -9.07 -1.79 24.55
C LYS A 202 -10.54 -1.59 24.18
N ASP A 203 -10.91 -0.41 23.66
CA ASP A 203 -12.32 -0.04 23.46
C ASP A 203 -12.78 -0.24 22.01
N ALA A 204 -11.85 -0.22 21.04
CA ALA A 204 -12.14 -0.48 19.62
C ALA A 204 -10.87 -0.79 18.84
N THR A 205 -10.98 -1.59 17.77
CA THR A 205 -9.97 -1.82 16.76
C THR A 205 -10.23 -0.93 15.54
N ILE A 206 -9.22 -0.19 15.10
CA ILE A 206 -9.23 0.60 13.85
C ILE A 206 -8.20 -0.01 12.91
N CYS A 207 -8.65 -0.69 11.85
CA CYS A 207 -7.79 -1.17 10.76
C CYS A 207 -7.65 -0.08 9.70
N ALA A 208 -6.42 0.27 9.36
CA ALA A 208 -6.11 1.30 8.39
C ALA A 208 -4.98 0.87 7.43
N LEU A 209 -4.86 1.56 6.28
CA LEU A 209 -3.88 1.27 5.25
C LEU A 209 -3.28 2.59 4.73
N ALA A 210 -1.97 2.59 4.44
CA ALA A 210 -1.26 3.72 3.83
C ALA A 210 -1.54 5.07 4.53
N LEU A 211 -2.04 6.11 3.84
CA LEU A 211 -2.34 7.43 4.41
C LEU A 211 -3.37 7.38 5.54
N MET A 212 -4.27 6.42 5.52
CA MET A 212 -5.29 6.32 6.57
C MET A 212 -4.69 5.89 7.92
N VAL A 213 -3.48 5.31 7.95
CA VAL A 213 -2.81 4.93 9.21
C VAL A 213 -2.46 6.14 10.08
N PRO A 214 -1.70 7.15 9.63
CA PRO A 214 -1.44 8.33 10.45
C PRO A 214 -2.72 9.10 10.81
N ARG A 215 -3.75 9.10 9.94
CA ARG A 215 -5.05 9.71 10.27
C ARG A 215 -5.80 8.94 11.36
N ALA A 216 -5.75 7.62 11.34
CA ALA A 216 -6.34 6.77 12.38
C ALA A 216 -5.62 6.92 13.73
N LEU A 217 -4.28 7.05 13.71
CA LEU A 217 -3.50 7.33 14.93
C LEU A 217 -3.88 8.68 15.53
N GLU A 218 -3.95 9.74 14.73
CA GLU A 218 -4.39 11.06 15.19
C GLU A 218 -5.82 11.03 15.75
N ALA A 219 -6.74 10.34 15.07
CA ALA A 219 -8.11 10.17 15.55
C ALA A 219 -8.16 9.40 16.89
N ALA A 220 -7.34 8.35 17.05
CA ALA A 220 -7.27 7.59 18.29
C ALA A 220 -6.73 8.43 19.47
N GLU A 221 -5.74 9.30 19.23
CA GLU A 221 -5.26 10.24 20.26
C GLU A 221 -6.31 11.28 20.64
N LYS A 222 -7.07 11.84 19.68
CA LYS A 222 -8.19 12.75 19.97
C LYS A 222 -9.27 12.05 20.80
N LEU A 223 -9.67 10.83 20.41
CA LEU A 223 -10.66 10.03 21.13
C LEU A 223 -10.23 9.77 22.57
N LYS A 224 -8.95 9.47 22.79
CA LYS A 224 -8.41 9.26 24.13
C LYS A 224 -8.42 10.51 24.97
N ALA A 225 -7.95 11.64 24.39
CA ALA A 225 -7.81 12.89 25.10
C ALA A 225 -9.17 13.53 25.46
N GLU A 226 -10.13 13.52 24.52
CA GLU A 226 -11.39 14.24 24.64
C GLU A 226 -12.52 13.40 25.25
N HIS A 227 -12.48 12.08 25.06
CA HIS A 227 -13.61 11.19 25.42
C HIS A 227 -13.20 9.98 26.26
N GLY A 228 -11.89 9.78 26.53
CA GLY A 228 -11.38 8.64 27.28
C GLY A 228 -11.47 7.30 26.52
N ILE A 229 -11.83 7.32 25.22
CA ILE A 229 -11.96 6.14 24.37
C ILE A 229 -10.57 5.70 23.90
N ASP A 230 -10.19 4.45 24.15
CA ASP A 230 -8.86 3.90 23.93
C ASP A 230 -8.85 2.92 22.75
N CYS A 231 -8.63 3.44 21.54
CA CYS A 231 -8.63 2.62 20.33
C CYS A 231 -7.28 1.96 20.08
N GLU A 232 -7.30 0.69 19.71
CA GLU A 232 -6.17 0.00 19.08
C GLU A 232 -6.13 0.34 17.59
N VAL A 233 -4.94 0.69 17.05
CA VAL A 233 -4.75 1.00 15.63
C VAL A 233 -3.86 -0.06 15.00
N VAL A 234 -4.41 -0.75 14.00
CA VAL A 234 -3.74 -1.79 13.22
C VAL A 234 -3.41 -1.25 11.83
N ASP A 235 -2.12 -1.15 11.52
CA ASP A 235 -1.63 -0.94 10.16
C ASP A 235 -1.65 -2.27 9.42
N VAL A 236 -2.55 -2.39 8.45
CA VAL A 236 -2.75 -3.63 7.67
C VAL A 236 -1.54 -3.94 6.79
N ARG A 237 -0.88 -2.94 6.20
CA ARG A 237 0.36 -3.00 5.40
C ARG A 237 0.31 -3.90 4.16
N SER A 238 -0.32 -5.06 4.26
CA SER A 238 -0.44 -6.07 3.20
C SER A 238 -1.88 -6.51 3.08
N LEU A 239 -2.42 -6.44 1.87
CA LEU A 239 -3.78 -6.90 1.56
C LEU A 239 -3.77 -8.33 1.01
N VAL A 240 -2.68 -8.73 0.35
CA VAL A 240 -2.46 -10.09 -0.14
C VAL A 240 -0.98 -10.46 0.05
N PRO A 241 -0.68 -11.43 0.94
CA PRO A 241 -1.61 -12.04 1.89
C PRO A 241 -2.05 -11.07 2.99
N LEU A 242 -3.26 -11.27 3.51
CA LEU A 242 -3.81 -10.50 4.63
C LEU A 242 -3.49 -11.18 5.97
N ASP A 243 -3.05 -10.42 6.97
CA ASP A 243 -2.84 -10.91 8.33
C ASP A 243 -4.17 -10.95 9.11
N THR A 244 -4.95 -11.97 8.85
CA THR A 244 -6.25 -12.19 9.51
C THR A 244 -6.07 -12.43 11.01
N GLN A 245 -4.99 -13.09 11.43
CA GLN A 245 -4.76 -13.43 12.84
C GLN A 245 -4.53 -12.19 13.72
N THR A 246 -3.74 -11.23 13.25
CA THR A 246 -3.55 -9.97 13.97
C THR A 246 -4.86 -9.20 14.08
N ILE A 247 -5.67 -9.16 13.02
CA ILE A 247 -6.96 -8.46 12.99
C ILE A 247 -7.97 -9.14 13.93
N LEU A 248 -8.15 -10.45 13.81
CA LEU A 248 -9.07 -11.22 14.67
C LEU A 248 -8.66 -11.14 16.14
N GLY A 249 -7.35 -11.28 16.43
CA GLY A 249 -6.83 -11.14 17.79
C GLY A 249 -7.02 -9.73 18.38
N SER A 250 -6.99 -8.68 17.55
CA SER A 250 -7.33 -7.31 17.97
C SER A 250 -8.82 -7.19 18.28
N VAL A 251 -9.69 -7.68 17.41
CA VAL A 251 -11.15 -7.65 17.61
C VAL A 251 -11.57 -8.42 18.85
N ALA A 252 -10.98 -9.60 19.12
CA ALA A 252 -11.25 -10.40 20.32
C ALA A 252 -10.89 -9.68 21.62
N ARG A 253 -9.99 -8.69 21.59
CA ARG A 253 -9.64 -7.86 22.76
C ARG A 253 -10.51 -6.63 22.92
N THR A 254 -10.96 -6.04 21.82
CA THR A 254 -11.60 -4.71 21.80
C THR A 254 -13.10 -4.79 21.54
N HIS A 255 -13.59 -5.89 21.02
CA HIS A 255 -15.00 -6.20 20.74
C HIS A 255 -15.69 -5.26 19.72
N ARG A 256 -14.94 -4.35 19.09
CA ARG A 256 -15.48 -3.37 18.12
C ARG A 256 -14.50 -3.21 16.97
N LEU A 257 -15.02 -3.25 15.73
CA LEU A 257 -14.22 -3.12 14.51
C LEU A 257 -14.61 -1.89 13.71
N PHE A 258 -13.59 -1.12 13.33
CA PHE A 258 -13.65 -0.04 12.36
C PHE A 258 -12.61 -0.27 11.26
N THR A 259 -12.96 -0.05 9.99
CA THR A 259 -12.00 0.08 8.90
C THR A 259 -11.97 1.51 8.39
N VAL A 260 -10.78 2.03 8.10
CA VAL A 260 -10.61 3.37 7.55
C VAL A 260 -9.96 3.25 6.18
N GLU A 261 -10.74 3.58 5.15
CA GLU A 261 -10.43 3.31 3.75
C GLU A 261 -10.48 4.60 2.93
N GLU A 262 -9.45 4.87 2.14
CA GLU A 262 -9.50 5.98 1.19
C GLU A 262 -10.32 5.64 -0.06
N ASN A 263 -10.34 4.37 -0.46
CA ASN A 263 -11.18 3.93 -1.56
C ASN A 263 -12.69 4.07 -1.25
N PRO A 264 -13.56 4.06 -2.29
CA PRO A 264 -15.00 4.08 -2.11
C PRO A 264 -15.53 2.88 -1.33
N ARG A 265 -16.67 3.06 -0.65
CA ARG A 265 -17.30 2.01 0.15
C ARG A 265 -17.60 0.73 -0.65
N LEU A 266 -18.11 0.89 -1.89
CA LEU A 266 -18.49 -0.24 -2.73
C LEU A 266 -17.22 -1.02 -3.15
N CYS A 267 -17.17 -2.31 -2.82
CA CYS A 267 -16.04 -3.20 -3.10
C CYS A 267 -14.69 -2.75 -2.55
N GLY A 268 -14.64 -1.90 -1.53
CA GLY A 268 -13.39 -1.53 -0.86
C GLY A 268 -12.84 -2.70 -0.01
N TRP A 269 -11.53 -2.67 0.25
CA TRP A 269 -10.81 -3.76 0.95
C TRP A 269 -11.33 -4.03 2.38
N GLY A 270 -11.85 -3.02 3.06
CA GLY A 270 -12.43 -3.21 4.40
C GLY A 270 -13.71 -4.06 4.41
N ALA A 271 -14.38 -4.24 3.26
CA ALA A 271 -15.51 -5.16 3.16
C ALA A 271 -15.07 -6.60 3.37
N GLU A 272 -13.89 -6.98 2.88
CA GLU A 272 -13.31 -8.31 3.10
C GLU A 272 -12.97 -8.51 4.58
N ILE A 273 -12.31 -7.55 5.23
CA ILE A 273 -12.02 -7.62 6.67
C ILE A 273 -13.31 -7.78 7.48
N VAL A 274 -14.36 -7.00 7.18
CA VAL A 274 -15.65 -7.11 7.85
C VAL A 274 -16.28 -8.48 7.63
N SER A 275 -16.19 -9.04 6.42
CA SER A 275 -16.67 -10.38 6.10
C SER A 275 -15.95 -11.46 6.90
N ILE A 276 -14.62 -11.42 6.95
CA ILE A 276 -13.79 -12.36 7.73
C ILE A 276 -14.14 -12.29 9.22
N VAL A 277 -14.22 -11.09 9.79
CA VAL A 277 -14.57 -10.92 11.21
C VAL A 277 -15.99 -11.38 11.50
N ALA A 278 -16.93 -11.16 10.58
CA ALA A 278 -18.30 -11.65 10.72
C ALA A 278 -18.42 -13.18 10.63
N ASP A 279 -17.52 -13.83 9.92
CA ASP A 279 -17.50 -15.30 9.79
C ASP A 279 -16.75 -15.96 10.96
N GLU A 280 -15.56 -15.44 11.31
CA GLU A 280 -14.64 -16.10 12.22
C GLU A 280 -14.69 -15.57 13.68
N ALA A 281 -15.17 -14.33 13.89
CA ALA A 281 -15.18 -13.65 15.18
C ALA A 281 -16.52 -12.94 15.50
N PHE A 282 -17.63 -13.43 14.95
CA PHE A 282 -18.96 -12.82 15.16
C PHE A 282 -19.34 -12.67 16.61
N TYR A 283 -19.05 -13.68 17.42
CA TYR A 283 -19.39 -13.71 18.86
C TYR A 283 -18.44 -12.88 19.73
N ASP A 284 -17.36 -12.38 19.16
CA ASP A 284 -16.46 -11.44 19.84
C ASP A 284 -16.92 -9.98 19.66
N LEU A 285 -17.92 -9.72 18.82
CA LEU A 285 -18.40 -8.37 18.52
C LEU A 285 -19.50 -7.92 19.49
N ASP A 286 -19.34 -6.76 20.12
CA ASP A 286 -20.37 -6.07 20.91
C ASP A 286 -21.26 -5.13 20.07
N GLY A 287 -21.00 -5.01 18.77
CA GLY A 287 -21.77 -4.20 17.86
C GLY A 287 -21.35 -4.34 16.39
N PRO A 288 -22.08 -3.77 15.46
CA PRO A 288 -21.79 -3.95 14.06
C PRO A 288 -20.44 -3.34 13.66
N PRO A 289 -19.66 -4.00 12.80
CA PRO A 289 -18.47 -3.41 12.20
C PRO A 289 -18.81 -2.16 11.37
N VAL A 290 -17.97 -1.13 11.44
CA VAL A 290 -18.20 0.15 10.78
C VAL A 290 -17.06 0.44 9.79
N ARG A 291 -17.43 0.76 8.55
CA ARG A 291 -16.50 1.15 7.49
C ARG A 291 -16.57 2.67 7.29
N ILE A 292 -15.42 3.33 7.45
CA ILE A 292 -15.23 4.76 7.26
C ILE A 292 -14.50 4.94 5.93
N THR A 293 -15.22 5.42 4.92
CA THR A 293 -14.73 5.41 3.53
C THR A 293 -14.93 6.74 2.83
N THR A 294 -14.28 6.92 1.70
CA THR A 294 -14.64 7.95 0.72
C THR A 294 -16.02 7.63 0.12
N PRO A 295 -16.86 8.61 -0.18
CA PRO A 295 -18.12 8.39 -0.90
C PRO A 295 -17.87 7.83 -2.30
N HIS A 296 -18.86 7.13 -2.87
CA HIS A 296 -18.74 6.52 -4.21
C HIS A 296 -18.95 7.57 -5.31
N ILE A 297 -17.96 8.45 -5.47
CA ILE A 297 -17.92 9.53 -6.47
C ILE A 297 -16.51 9.63 -7.06
N PRO A 298 -16.33 10.16 -8.28
CA PRO A 298 -15.04 10.58 -8.78
C PRO A 298 -14.42 11.64 -7.86
N LEU A 299 -13.09 11.54 -7.63
CA LEU A 299 -12.43 12.48 -6.74
C LEU A 299 -12.30 13.87 -7.37
N PRO A 300 -12.66 14.93 -6.64
CA PRO A 300 -12.51 16.31 -7.12
C PRO A 300 -11.05 16.77 -7.09
N ALA A 301 -10.71 17.76 -7.93
CA ALA A 301 -9.39 18.40 -7.94
C ALA A 301 -9.32 19.64 -7.03
N ALA A 302 -10.47 20.25 -6.73
CA ALA A 302 -10.51 21.44 -5.87
C ALA A 302 -10.19 21.05 -4.41
N ASP A 303 -9.27 21.76 -3.78
CA ASP A 303 -8.74 21.50 -2.43
C ASP A 303 -9.83 21.22 -1.41
N ILE A 304 -10.77 22.17 -1.26
CA ILE A 304 -11.85 22.09 -0.29
C ILE A 304 -12.73 20.85 -0.54
N LEU A 305 -12.99 20.52 -1.79
CA LEU A 305 -13.84 19.37 -2.14
C LEU A 305 -13.15 18.04 -1.90
N GLU A 306 -11.85 17.94 -2.25
CA GLU A 306 -11.08 16.73 -1.98
C GLU A 306 -10.95 16.49 -0.47
N ASP A 307 -10.70 17.54 0.33
CA ASP A 307 -10.61 17.44 1.80
C ASP A 307 -11.92 16.99 2.46
N ILE A 308 -13.06 17.43 1.94
CA ILE A 308 -14.38 17.04 2.49
C ILE A 308 -14.69 15.55 2.23
N VAL A 309 -14.28 15.02 1.08
CA VAL A 309 -14.66 13.64 0.71
C VAL A 309 -13.77 12.58 1.35
N LEU A 310 -12.51 12.90 1.62
CA LEU A 310 -11.58 11.94 2.24
C LEU A 310 -11.86 11.78 3.75
N PRO A 311 -11.65 10.58 4.33
CA PRO A 311 -11.69 10.41 5.78
C PRO A 311 -10.62 11.27 6.48
N THR A 312 -11.06 12.25 7.26
CA THR A 312 -10.19 13.08 8.11
C THR A 312 -10.10 12.51 9.52
N PRO A 313 -9.07 12.85 10.32
CA PRO A 313 -8.99 12.44 11.72
C PRO A 313 -10.24 12.80 12.53
N ASP A 314 -10.81 13.99 12.34
CA ASP A 314 -12.02 14.43 13.03
C ASP A 314 -13.24 13.60 12.63
N ARG A 315 -13.40 13.30 11.33
CA ARG A 315 -14.49 12.44 10.83
C ARG A 315 -14.35 11.02 11.35
N ILE A 316 -13.14 10.48 11.41
CA ILE A 316 -12.86 9.15 11.96
C ILE A 316 -13.24 9.13 13.43
N ALA A 317 -12.74 10.08 14.24
CA ALA A 317 -13.01 10.16 15.66
C ALA A 317 -14.50 10.29 15.96
N GLU A 318 -15.21 11.15 15.25
CA GLU A 318 -16.65 11.35 15.44
C GLU A 318 -17.48 10.10 15.12
N ILE A 319 -17.16 9.38 14.03
CA ILE A 319 -17.87 8.15 13.67
C ILE A 319 -17.62 7.06 14.70
N VAL A 320 -16.37 6.88 15.14
CA VAL A 320 -16.01 5.91 16.19
C VAL A 320 -16.76 6.24 17.48
N ARG A 321 -16.68 7.49 17.94
CA ARG A 321 -17.36 7.94 19.16
C ARG A 321 -18.86 7.66 19.14
N ARG A 322 -19.55 8.05 18.07
CA ARG A 322 -21.00 7.83 17.93
C ARG A 322 -21.36 6.35 17.92
N SER A 323 -20.58 5.53 17.22
CA SER A 323 -20.84 4.10 17.15
C SER A 323 -20.62 3.37 18.47
N LEU A 324 -19.73 3.87 19.35
CA LEU A 324 -19.51 3.28 20.68
C LEU A 324 -20.56 3.72 21.71
N GLN A 325 -21.34 4.76 21.43
CA GLN A 325 -22.41 5.28 22.30
C GLN A 325 -23.80 4.75 21.92
N SER A 326 -23.93 4.11 20.76
CA SER A 326 -25.15 3.49 20.25
C SER A 326 -25.25 2.02 20.67
#